data_893099bc2b1353f21a3b61dbeb910f8f
#
_entry.id   893099bc2b1353f21a3b61dbeb910f8f
#
_cell.length_a   1.000
_cell.length_b   1.000
_cell.length_c   1.000
_cell.angle_alpha   90.00
_cell.angle_beta   90.00
_cell.angle_gamma   90.00
#
_symmetry.space_group_name_H-M   'P 1'
#
loop_
_entity.id
_entity.type
_entity.pdbx_description
1 polymer ?
#
loop_
_entity_poly.entity_id
_entity_poly.type
_entity_poly.pdbx_seq_one_letter_code
_entity_poly.pdbx_strand_id
1 'polypeptide(L)'
;MQRILSKRVLRDIRENLLRYLALFFLVALVMYMVVAIVGAAETIMQGTKESGRVHHREDGQFGVFVPLTEKETAQITEKGVTLQRDFSLDFHLGQSTFRVYQARETVDLFVPAEGEEIPAQGEILLEQHYAEKHELQLGDIFIVGGKEFTVAGIGSTPDYDAAFEKTSDTTVDSNLFGFGFVTAEDYEALKAGGQNFRTEDYTYTYLLNDTMTDQELKELLQSFELDRSKVTDTYFLEMLADAEETKNDIQDGIQELLDGVDELVDGVDELADHNTELTDAADELLSLIHISEPTRRTP
;
A
#
# COMPACT_ATOMS: atom_id res chain seq x y z
N MET A 1 -2.83 -36.10 -61.18
CA MET A 1 -2.21 -34.80 -60.77
C MET A 1 -1.44 -34.86 -59.45
N GLN A 2 -1.97 -35.42 -58.34
CA GLN A 2 -1.30 -35.49 -57.04
C GLN A 2 0.08 -36.18 -57.03
N ARG A 3 0.28 -37.28 -57.76
CA ARG A 3 1.59 -38.01 -57.81
C ARG A 3 2.71 -37.21 -58.50
N ILE A 4 2.39 -36.27 -59.35
CA ILE A 4 3.41 -35.44 -60.04
C ILE A 4 3.84 -34.27 -59.13
N LEU A 5 2.90 -33.69 -58.38
CA LEU A 5 3.14 -32.67 -57.39
C LEU A 5 4.04 -33.17 -56.23
N SER A 6 3.75 -34.37 -55.68
CA SER A 6 4.56 -34.95 -54.61
C SER A 6 6.01 -35.24 -55.01
N LYS A 7 6.23 -35.68 -56.30
CA LYS A 7 7.60 -35.88 -56.81
C LYS A 7 8.36 -34.59 -57.03
N ARG A 8 7.68 -33.48 -57.40
CA ARG A 8 8.30 -32.17 -57.53
C ARG A 8 8.68 -31.60 -56.17
N VAL A 9 7.80 -31.69 -55.17
CA VAL A 9 8.05 -31.25 -53.79
C VAL A 9 9.23 -32.01 -53.19
N LEU A 10 9.30 -33.35 -53.37
CA LEU A 10 10.41 -34.12 -52.84
C LEU A 10 11.76 -33.75 -53.48
N ARG A 11 11.78 -33.42 -54.79
CA ARG A 11 12.99 -33.00 -55.50
C ARG A 11 13.42 -31.61 -55.03
N ASP A 12 12.49 -30.67 -54.89
CA ASP A 12 12.77 -29.32 -54.39
C ASP A 12 13.30 -29.33 -52.96
N ILE A 13 12.73 -30.16 -52.07
CA ILE A 13 13.27 -30.37 -50.75
C ILE A 13 14.70 -30.90 -50.76
N ARG A 14 15.01 -31.85 -51.68
CA ARG A 14 16.36 -32.41 -51.76
C ARG A 14 17.38 -31.43 -52.33
N GLU A 15 16.98 -30.64 -53.32
CA GLU A 15 17.85 -29.60 -53.91
C GLU A 15 18.12 -28.43 -52.93
N ASN A 16 17.18 -28.14 -52.02
CA ASN A 16 17.27 -27.04 -51.03
C ASN A 16 17.31 -27.57 -49.57
N LEU A 17 17.79 -28.79 -49.34
CA LEU A 17 17.75 -29.47 -48.05
C LEU A 17 18.33 -28.59 -46.90
N LEU A 18 19.48 -27.94 -47.16
CA LEU A 18 20.16 -27.10 -46.19
C LEU A 18 19.29 -25.92 -45.74
N ARG A 19 18.55 -25.33 -46.68
CA ARG A 19 17.64 -24.20 -46.42
C ARG A 19 16.43 -24.62 -45.60
N TYR A 20 15.83 -25.77 -45.90
CA TYR A 20 14.71 -26.28 -45.12
C TYR A 20 15.12 -26.75 -43.71
N LEU A 21 16.31 -27.36 -43.57
CA LEU A 21 16.87 -27.69 -42.29
C LEU A 21 17.17 -26.44 -41.43
N ALA A 22 17.76 -25.41 -42.02
CA ALA A 22 18.01 -24.14 -41.31
C ALA A 22 16.68 -23.52 -40.84
N LEU A 23 15.64 -23.50 -41.69
CA LEU A 23 14.32 -23.00 -41.31
C LEU A 23 13.70 -23.84 -40.19
N PHE A 24 13.79 -25.19 -40.31
CA PHE A 24 13.29 -26.11 -39.27
C PHE A 24 13.97 -25.86 -37.91
N PHE A 25 15.32 -25.76 -37.91
CA PHE A 25 16.04 -25.49 -36.70
C PHE A 25 15.73 -24.10 -36.13
N LEU A 26 15.53 -23.12 -36.98
CA LEU A 26 15.14 -21.77 -36.54
C LEU A 26 13.78 -21.79 -35.85
N VAL A 27 12.78 -22.44 -36.48
CA VAL A 27 11.45 -22.57 -35.87
C VAL A 27 11.50 -23.39 -34.57
N ALA A 28 12.24 -24.52 -34.59
CA ALA A 28 12.42 -25.33 -33.36
C ALA A 28 13.09 -24.55 -32.24
N LEU A 29 14.11 -23.74 -32.55
CA LEU A 29 14.80 -22.92 -31.56
C LEU A 29 13.84 -21.85 -30.97
N VAL A 30 13.06 -21.20 -31.82
CA VAL A 30 12.09 -20.20 -31.34
C VAL A 30 11.02 -20.85 -30.44
N MET A 31 10.48 -21.99 -30.85
CA MET A 31 9.54 -22.75 -30.02
C MET A 31 10.15 -23.20 -28.68
N TYR A 32 11.40 -23.68 -28.73
CA TYR A 32 12.13 -24.04 -27.52
C TYR A 32 12.33 -22.84 -26.58
N MET A 33 12.73 -21.67 -27.12
CA MET A 33 12.86 -20.44 -26.33
C MET A 33 11.54 -20.04 -25.65
N VAL A 34 10.43 -20.08 -26.38
CA VAL A 34 9.12 -19.73 -25.82
C VAL A 34 8.74 -20.68 -24.69
N VAL A 35 8.89 -22.00 -24.90
CA VAL A 35 8.59 -23.00 -23.87
C VAL A 35 9.50 -22.83 -22.65
N ALA A 36 10.79 -22.56 -22.88
CA ALA A 36 11.75 -22.37 -21.80
C ALA A 36 11.43 -21.12 -20.97
N ILE A 37 11.07 -19.98 -21.60
CA ILE A 37 10.70 -18.76 -20.90
C ILE A 37 9.41 -18.96 -20.11
N VAL A 38 8.39 -19.55 -20.71
CA VAL A 38 7.10 -19.80 -20.02
C VAL A 38 7.30 -20.75 -18.85
N GLY A 39 8.06 -21.84 -19.05
CA GLY A 39 8.34 -22.81 -17.99
C GLY A 39 9.17 -22.20 -16.85
N ALA A 40 10.15 -21.35 -17.16
CA ALA A 40 10.92 -20.65 -16.14
C ALA A 40 10.02 -19.67 -15.34
N ALA A 41 9.18 -18.89 -16.03
CA ALA A 41 8.25 -17.98 -15.38
C ALA A 41 7.26 -18.73 -14.46
N GLU A 42 6.70 -19.84 -14.92
CA GLU A 42 5.80 -20.67 -14.09
C GLU A 42 6.51 -21.25 -12.86
N THR A 43 7.74 -21.72 -13.02
CA THR A 43 8.55 -22.26 -11.90
C THR A 43 8.83 -21.16 -10.85
N ILE A 44 9.19 -19.96 -11.29
CA ILE A 44 9.41 -18.82 -10.39
C ILE A 44 8.11 -18.47 -9.66
N MET A 45 7.00 -18.34 -10.38
CA MET A 45 5.71 -18.00 -9.77
C MET A 45 5.24 -19.05 -8.76
N GLN A 46 5.42 -20.33 -9.05
CA GLN A 46 5.08 -21.41 -8.12
C GLN A 46 6.01 -21.41 -6.90
N GLY A 47 7.30 -21.20 -7.12
CA GLY A 47 8.29 -21.11 -6.02
C GLY A 47 7.99 -19.95 -5.07
N THR A 48 7.69 -18.78 -5.62
CA THR A 48 7.32 -17.59 -4.81
C THR A 48 6.02 -17.80 -4.04
N LYS A 49 5.00 -18.41 -4.65
CA LYS A 49 3.74 -18.73 -3.97
C LYS A 49 3.93 -19.75 -2.84
N GLU A 50 4.69 -20.80 -3.09
CA GLU A 50 4.92 -21.82 -2.08
C GLU A 50 5.80 -21.29 -0.93
N SER A 51 6.84 -20.52 -1.23
CA SER A 51 7.65 -19.82 -0.22
C SER A 51 6.79 -18.90 0.62
N GLY A 52 5.95 -18.06 -0.02
CA GLY A 52 5.04 -17.16 0.68
C GLY A 52 4.07 -17.93 1.60
N ARG A 53 3.55 -19.07 1.16
CA ARG A 53 2.65 -19.90 1.98
C ARG A 53 3.37 -20.52 3.19
N VAL A 54 4.59 -21.03 3.00
CA VAL A 54 5.37 -21.69 4.06
C VAL A 54 5.84 -20.70 5.11
N HIS A 55 6.25 -19.50 4.68
CA HIS A 55 6.77 -18.46 5.57
C HIS A 55 5.71 -17.41 5.95
N HIS A 56 4.44 -17.72 5.75
CA HIS A 56 3.30 -16.91 6.16
C HIS A 56 3.38 -15.48 5.64
N ARG A 57 3.64 -15.32 4.32
CA ARG A 57 3.66 -13.99 3.70
C ARG A 57 2.37 -13.24 4.00
N GLU A 58 2.50 -11.99 4.40
CA GLU A 58 1.39 -11.10 4.71
C GLU A 58 0.38 -10.97 3.56
N ASP A 59 -0.90 -10.83 3.90
CA ASP A 59 -1.93 -10.38 2.96
C ASP A 59 -1.89 -8.86 2.79
N GLY A 60 -1.41 -8.15 3.82
CA GLY A 60 -1.19 -6.72 3.81
C GLY A 60 -0.67 -6.19 5.14
N GLN A 61 -0.42 -4.87 5.15
CA GLN A 61 0.07 -4.15 6.33
C GLN A 61 -0.63 -2.81 6.51
N PHE A 62 -0.61 -2.30 7.73
CA PHE A 62 -1.07 -0.94 8.04
C PHE A 62 -0.23 -0.30 9.14
N GLY A 63 0.06 0.98 8.99
CA GLY A 63 0.73 1.79 10.00
C GLY A 63 -0.25 2.53 10.89
N VAL A 64 0.10 2.70 12.16
CA VAL A 64 -0.66 3.50 13.14
C VAL A 64 0.27 4.47 13.86
N PHE A 65 -0.26 5.59 14.32
CA PHE A 65 0.53 6.58 15.08
C PHE A 65 0.61 6.27 16.58
N VAL A 66 -0.26 5.39 17.04
CA VAL A 66 -0.30 4.89 18.42
C VAL A 66 -0.55 3.39 18.35
N PRO A 67 0.22 2.57 19.06
CA PRO A 67 -0.02 1.13 19.08
C PRO A 67 -1.47 0.80 19.46
N LEU A 68 -2.03 -0.21 18.80
CA LEU A 68 -3.35 -0.74 19.14
C LEU A 68 -3.36 -1.20 20.59
N THR A 69 -4.45 -0.91 21.27
CA THR A 69 -4.70 -1.43 22.60
C THR A 69 -4.96 -2.95 22.55
N GLU A 70 -4.81 -3.63 23.70
CA GLU A 70 -5.14 -5.06 23.79
C GLU A 70 -6.59 -5.36 23.37
N LYS A 71 -7.52 -4.44 23.67
CA LYS A 71 -8.92 -4.56 23.29
C LYS A 71 -9.12 -4.48 21.78
N GLU A 72 -8.47 -3.54 21.10
CA GLU A 72 -8.52 -3.38 19.65
C GLU A 72 -7.87 -4.56 18.94
N THR A 73 -6.70 -5.00 19.43
CA THR A 73 -6.03 -6.21 18.94
C THR A 73 -6.94 -7.43 19.08
N ALA A 74 -7.60 -7.61 20.24
CA ALA A 74 -8.52 -8.71 20.46
C ALA A 74 -9.72 -8.66 19.50
N GLN A 75 -10.28 -7.48 19.23
CA GLN A 75 -11.39 -7.32 18.28
C GLN A 75 -11.05 -7.75 16.85
N ILE A 76 -9.78 -7.54 16.43
CA ILE A 76 -9.28 -7.98 15.13
C ILE A 76 -9.07 -9.50 15.13
N THR A 77 -8.38 -10.02 16.15
CA THR A 77 -8.04 -11.45 16.22
C THR A 77 -9.24 -12.36 16.46
N GLU A 78 -10.26 -11.90 17.20
CA GLU A 78 -11.54 -12.62 17.38
C GLU A 78 -12.30 -12.82 16.07
N LYS A 79 -12.05 -11.97 15.07
CA LYS A 79 -12.60 -12.13 13.72
C LYS A 79 -11.82 -13.12 12.85
N GLY A 80 -10.77 -13.73 13.39
CA GLY A 80 -9.97 -14.75 12.71
C GLY A 80 -8.74 -14.19 11.98
N VAL A 81 -8.47 -12.90 12.05
CA VAL A 81 -7.29 -12.28 11.46
C VAL A 81 -6.07 -12.56 12.35
N THR A 82 -4.98 -13.05 11.74
CA THR A 82 -3.69 -13.13 12.43
C THR A 82 -2.99 -11.79 12.31
N LEU A 83 -2.57 -11.20 13.41
CA LEU A 83 -1.91 -9.90 13.47
C LEU A 83 -0.51 -10.05 14.06
N GLN A 84 0.49 -9.51 13.37
CA GLN A 84 1.88 -9.43 13.83
C GLN A 84 2.26 -7.97 14.07
N ARG A 85 2.92 -7.69 15.19
CA ARG A 85 3.56 -6.39 15.43
C ARG A 85 4.88 -6.34 14.66
N ASP A 86 4.99 -5.43 13.73
CA ASP A 86 6.18 -5.20 12.91
C ASP A 86 6.75 -3.81 13.19
N PHE A 87 6.96 -3.53 14.49
CA PHE A 87 7.49 -2.26 14.95
C PHE A 87 8.98 -2.16 14.66
N SER A 88 9.45 -0.97 14.31
CA SER A 88 10.84 -0.78 13.93
C SER A 88 11.48 0.46 14.55
N LEU A 89 12.80 0.36 14.73
CA LEU A 89 13.68 1.43 15.18
C LEU A 89 14.77 1.65 14.13
N ASP A 90 14.94 2.89 13.68
CA ASP A 90 15.97 3.27 12.70
C ASP A 90 17.22 3.85 13.42
N PHE A 91 18.39 3.32 13.06
CA PHE A 91 19.69 3.73 13.60
C PHE A 91 20.63 4.17 12.47
N HIS A 92 21.48 5.17 12.74
CA HIS A 92 22.56 5.51 11.85
C HIS A 92 23.79 4.63 12.11
N LEU A 93 24.29 3.94 11.09
CA LEU A 93 25.54 3.20 11.10
C LEU A 93 26.50 3.83 10.05
N GLY A 94 27.21 4.87 10.46
CA GLY A 94 28.04 5.65 9.53
C GLY A 94 27.18 6.41 8.52
N GLN A 95 27.21 5.98 7.24
CA GLN A 95 26.39 6.57 6.17
C GLN A 95 25.11 5.76 5.90
N SER A 96 24.97 4.58 6.50
CA SER A 96 23.80 3.73 6.29
C SER A 96 22.74 3.93 7.38
N THR A 97 21.49 3.71 7.00
CA THR A 97 20.36 3.52 7.92
C THR A 97 20.19 2.02 8.16
N PHE A 98 20.16 1.62 9.40
CA PHE A 98 19.87 0.24 9.78
C PHE A 98 18.58 0.18 10.59
N ARG A 99 17.65 -0.62 10.12
CA ARG A 99 16.34 -0.82 10.74
C ARG A 99 16.32 -2.09 11.56
N VAL A 100 15.94 -1.96 12.83
CA VAL A 100 15.83 -3.12 13.73
C VAL A 100 14.37 -3.41 13.99
N TYR A 101 14.00 -4.67 13.79
CA TYR A 101 12.70 -5.24 14.11
C TYR A 101 12.81 -6.21 15.28
N GLN A 102 11.69 -6.42 15.94
CA GLN A 102 11.54 -7.59 16.80
C GLN A 102 11.40 -8.84 15.92
N ALA A 103 11.99 -9.97 16.34
CA ALA A 103 11.85 -11.26 15.65
C ALA A 103 10.36 -11.61 15.49
N ARG A 104 10.01 -11.99 14.26
CA ARG A 104 8.63 -12.31 13.88
C ARG A 104 8.30 -13.76 14.20
N GLU A 105 7.07 -14.00 14.66
CA GLU A 105 6.63 -15.33 15.11
C GLU A 105 5.51 -15.92 14.25
N THR A 106 4.72 -15.08 13.56
CA THR A 106 3.47 -15.51 12.94
C THR A 106 3.32 -15.15 11.47
N VAL A 107 3.81 -13.96 11.06
CA VAL A 107 3.68 -13.43 9.71
C VAL A 107 5.07 -13.02 9.22
N ASP A 108 5.34 -13.22 7.93
CA ASP A 108 6.61 -12.90 7.27
C ASP A 108 7.85 -13.43 8.00
N LEU A 109 7.83 -14.73 8.27
CA LEU A 109 8.89 -15.39 9.02
C LEU A 109 10.25 -15.25 8.32
N PHE A 110 11.31 -15.10 9.11
CA PHE A 110 12.67 -15.04 8.61
C PHE A 110 13.08 -16.36 7.94
N VAL A 111 13.68 -16.27 6.77
CA VAL A 111 14.16 -17.39 5.97
C VAL A 111 15.68 -17.36 5.96
N PRO A 112 16.36 -18.15 6.78
CA PRO A 112 17.82 -18.16 6.82
C PRO A 112 18.39 -18.75 5.52
N ALA A 113 19.34 -18.04 4.91
CA ALA A 113 20.26 -18.60 3.93
C ALA A 113 21.41 -19.30 4.64
N GLU A 114 21.83 -18.76 5.80
CA GLU A 114 22.83 -19.30 6.68
C GLU A 114 22.47 -19.02 8.15
N GLY A 115 22.81 -19.94 9.06
CA GLY A 115 22.65 -19.77 10.51
C GLY A 115 21.25 -20.08 11.02
N GLU A 116 20.84 -19.33 12.04
CA GLU A 116 19.63 -19.58 12.82
C GLU A 116 18.42 -18.83 12.22
N GLU A 117 17.22 -19.36 12.46
CA GLU A 117 15.95 -18.78 12.06
C GLU A 117 15.39 -17.79 13.11
N ILE A 118 15.73 -18.00 14.38
CA ILE A 118 15.27 -17.24 15.53
C ILE A 118 16.48 -16.79 16.34
N PRO A 119 16.65 -15.50 16.66
CA PRO A 119 17.78 -15.02 17.44
C PRO A 119 17.60 -15.36 18.93
N ALA A 120 18.69 -15.68 19.62
CA ALA A 120 18.74 -15.66 21.07
C ALA A 120 19.07 -14.26 21.61
N GLN A 121 19.00 -14.08 22.92
CA GLN A 121 19.35 -12.80 23.56
C GLN A 121 20.81 -12.40 23.26
N GLY A 122 21.03 -11.17 22.80
CA GLY A 122 22.33 -10.68 22.36
C GLY A 122 22.72 -11.14 20.95
N GLU A 123 21.83 -11.75 20.21
CA GLU A 123 22.02 -12.16 18.81
C GLU A 123 21.15 -11.30 17.87
N ILE A 124 21.59 -11.23 16.61
CA ILE A 124 20.89 -10.53 15.53
C ILE A 124 20.84 -11.39 14.27
N LEU A 125 19.70 -11.38 13.60
CA LEU A 125 19.54 -11.88 12.24
C LEU A 125 19.66 -10.71 11.27
N LEU A 126 20.43 -10.87 10.21
CA LEU A 126 20.70 -9.81 9.24
C LEU A 126 20.08 -10.11 7.88
N GLU A 127 19.63 -9.06 7.20
CA GLU A 127 19.27 -9.12 5.79
C GLU A 127 20.50 -9.48 4.93
N GLN A 128 20.29 -10.40 4.00
CA GLN A 128 21.39 -11.04 3.25
C GLN A 128 22.22 -10.05 2.43
N HIS A 129 21.59 -9.17 1.66
CA HIS A 129 22.32 -8.25 0.78
C HIS A 129 23.08 -7.18 1.56
N TYR A 130 22.54 -6.75 2.70
CA TYR A 130 23.25 -5.86 3.60
C TYR A 130 24.48 -6.55 4.20
N ALA A 131 24.31 -7.79 4.67
CA ALA A 131 25.42 -8.59 5.20
C ALA A 131 26.51 -8.83 4.16
N GLU A 132 26.13 -9.17 2.91
CA GLU A 132 27.07 -9.33 1.79
C GLU A 132 27.84 -8.03 1.48
N LYS A 133 27.15 -6.88 1.45
CA LYS A 133 27.76 -5.58 1.14
C LYS A 133 28.72 -5.08 2.22
N HIS A 134 28.44 -5.41 3.47
CA HIS A 134 29.25 -5.02 4.62
C HIS A 134 30.22 -6.13 5.07
N GLU A 135 30.35 -7.21 4.27
CA GLU A 135 31.26 -8.34 4.50
C GLU A 135 31.05 -9.02 5.88
N LEU A 136 29.81 -9.02 6.38
CA LEU A 136 29.43 -9.60 7.66
C LEU A 136 29.22 -11.12 7.53
N GLN A 137 29.66 -11.87 8.51
CA GLN A 137 29.56 -13.32 8.55
C GLN A 137 28.94 -13.79 9.89
N LEU A 138 28.51 -15.07 9.92
CA LEU A 138 28.02 -15.69 11.16
C LEU A 138 29.10 -15.62 12.25
N GLY A 139 28.70 -15.21 13.44
CA GLY A 139 29.59 -15.07 14.61
C GLY A 139 30.29 -13.71 14.70
N ASP A 140 30.20 -12.85 13.71
CA ASP A 140 30.73 -11.48 13.79
C ASP A 140 29.98 -10.65 14.83
N ILE A 141 30.64 -9.65 15.36
CA ILE A 141 30.04 -8.68 16.26
C ILE A 141 29.47 -7.51 15.45
N PHE A 142 28.18 -7.31 15.55
CA PHE A 142 27.46 -6.21 14.94
C PHE A 142 27.01 -5.20 15.99
N ILE A 143 27.34 -3.93 15.82
CA ILE A 143 27.04 -2.87 16.79
C ILE A 143 25.91 -1.99 16.24
N VAL A 144 24.79 -1.94 16.93
CA VAL A 144 23.66 -1.07 16.62
C VAL A 144 23.09 -0.45 17.90
N GLY A 145 22.74 0.83 17.87
CA GLY A 145 22.23 1.55 19.05
C GLY A 145 23.16 1.49 20.27
N GLY A 146 24.50 1.41 20.03
CA GLY A 146 25.50 1.30 21.08
C GLY A 146 25.56 -0.06 21.78
N LYS A 147 24.83 -1.07 21.29
CA LYS A 147 24.87 -2.45 21.81
C LYS A 147 25.58 -3.37 20.81
N GLU A 148 26.27 -4.34 21.36
CA GLU A 148 26.94 -5.40 20.59
C GLU A 148 26.01 -6.60 20.49
N PHE A 149 25.88 -7.14 19.26
CA PHE A 149 25.14 -8.34 18.93
C PHE A 149 26.03 -9.32 18.19
N THR A 150 25.83 -10.61 18.38
CA THR A 150 26.45 -11.64 17.56
C THR A 150 25.54 -11.95 16.36
N VAL A 151 26.09 -11.95 15.15
CA VAL A 151 25.34 -12.35 13.95
C VAL A 151 25.06 -13.85 14.02
N ALA A 152 23.81 -14.24 14.27
CA ALA A 152 23.37 -15.61 14.39
C ALA A 152 22.77 -16.19 13.10
N GLY A 153 22.21 -15.34 12.25
CA GLY A 153 21.62 -15.75 10.99
C GLY A 153 21.70 -14.64 9.93
N ILE A 154 21.82 -15.06 8.69
CA ILE A 154 21.80 -14.20 7.50
C ILE A 154 20.75 -14.76 6.55
N GLY A 155 19.79 -13.92 6.09
CA GLY A 155 18.70 -14.40 5.28
C GLY A 155 17.80 -13.29 4.76
N SER A 156 16.56 -13.65 4.46
CA SER A 156 15.54 -12.75 3.90
C SER A 156 14.19 -12.97 4.55
N THR A 157 13.23 -12.11 4.21
CA THR A 157 11.83 -12.26 4.62
C THR A 157 10.91 -12.12 3.41
N PRO A 158 9.71 -12.74 3.42
CA PRO A 158 8.82 -12.77 2.25
C PRO A 158 8.26 -11.41 1.82
N ASP A 159 8.20 -10.45 2.73
CA ASP A 159 7.74 -9.08 2.51
C ASP A 159 8.80 -8.17 1.87
N TYR A 160 10.08 -8.52 2.04
CA TYR A 160 11.21 -7.79 1.48
C TYR A 160 11.83 -8.55 0.29
N ASP A 161 11.17 -8.54 -0.87
CA ASP A 161 11.81 -8.96 -2.13
C ASP A 161 13.00 -8.03 -2.48
N ALA A 162 12.98 -6.80 -1.94
CA ALA A 162 14.04 -5.79 -2.07
C ALA A 162 13.99 -4.84 -0.87
N ALA A 163 15.12 -4.65 -0.19
CA ALA A 163 15.23 -3.82 1.01
C ALA A 163 15.19 -2.32 0.64
N PHE A 164 14.01 -1.75 0.54
CA PHE A 164 13.81 -0.30 0.39
C PHE A 164 13.73 0.38 1.76
N GLU A 165 14.38 1.53 1.92
CA GLU A 165 14.23 2.34 3.13
C GLU A 165 12.82 2.95 3.21
N LYS A 166 12.31 3.40 2.05
CA LYS A 166 11.00 4.04 1.91
C LYS A 166 10.22 3.43 0.76
N THR A 167 8.92 3.41 0.87
CA THR A 167 8.01 2.95 -0.21
C THR A 167 8.10 3.80 -1.50
N SER A 168 8.65 5.00 -1.43
CA SER A 168 8.90 5.88 -2.58
C SER A 168 10.20 5.57 -3.34
N ASP A 169 11.07 4.74 -2.78
CA ASP A 169 12.36 4.45 -3.38
C ASP A 169 12.19 3.57 -4.61
N THR A 170 12.95 3.87 -5.66
CA THR A 170 12.90 3.15 -6.94
C THR A 170 14.11 2.23 -7.15
N THR A 171 15.12 2.35 -6.28
CA THR A 171 16.36 1.57 -6.34
C THR A 171 16.73 1.08 -4.96
N VAL A 172 17.23 -0.15 -4.89
CA VAL A 172 17.78 -0.74 -3.67
C VAL A 172 19.26 -0.41 -3.60
N ASP A 173 19.72 0.09 -2.45
CA ASP A 173 21.13 0.26 -2.16
C ASP A 173 21.46 -0.31 -0.78
N SER A 174 21.88 -1.57 -0.75
CA SER A 174 22.24 -2.28 0.48
C SER A 174 23.53 -1.76 1.15
N ASN A 175 24.21 -0.78 0.54
CA ASN A 175 25.28 -0.04 1.24
C ASN A 175 24.70 1.05 2.15
N LEU A 176 23.50 1.57 1.83
CA LEU A 176 22.87 2.69 2.52
C LEU A 176 21.71 2.27 3.43
N PHE A 177 21.09 1.13 3.15
CA PHE A 177 19.98 0.63 3.94
C PHE A 177 20.08 -0.89 4.16
N GLY A 178 19.81 -1.31 5.39
CA GLY A 178 19.66 -2.71 5.78
C GLY A 178 18.75 -2.86 6.97
N PHE A 179 18.36 -4.08 7.25
CA PHE A 179 17.53 -4.38 8.42
C PHE A 179 17.94 -5.71 9.07
N GLY A 180 17.48 -5.88 10.30
CA GLY A 180 17.72 -7.09 11.06
C GLY A 180 16.71 -7.28 12.19
N PHE A 181 16.73 -8.48 12.77
CA PHE A 181 15.80 -8.92 13.78
C PHE A 181 16.54 -9.28 15.06
N VAL A 182 16.00 -8.83 16.20
CA VAL A 182 16.50 -9.14 17.53
C VAL A 182 15.36 -9.66 18.42
N THR A 183 15.69 -10.18 19.60
CA THR A 183 14.65 -10.60 20.56
C THR A 183 13.80 -9.41 21.01
N ALA A 184 12.61 -9.68 21.55
CA ALA A 184 11.75 -8.64 22.15
C ALA A 184 12.47 -7.89 23.26
N GLU A 185 13.25 -8.57 24.10
CA GLU A 185 14.00 -7.95 25.20
C GLU A 185 15.10 -7.03 24.70
N ASP A 186 15.83 -7.43 23.66
CA ASP A 186 16.88 -6.62 23.06
C ASP A 186 16.31 -5.41 22.30
N TYR A 187 15.16 -5.58 21.66
CA TYR A 187 14.43 -4.51 20.98
C TYR A 187 14.02 -3.41 22.01
N GLU A 188 13.37 -3.81 23.11
CA GLU A 188 12.99 -2.86 24.17
C GLU A 188 14.22 -2.19 24.82
N ALA A 189 15.32 -2.91 24.94
CA ALA A 189 16.56 -2.37 25.45
C ALA A 189 17.22 -1.37 24.47
N LEU A 190 17.13 -1.58 23.15
CA LEU A 190 17.56 -0.62 22.13
C LEU A 190 16.69 0.64 22.15
N LYS A 191 15.37 0.47 22.26
CA LYS A 191 14.40 1.56 22.38
C LYS A 191 14.68 2.42 23.64
N ALA A 192 14.89 1.77 24.78
CA ALA A 192 15.24 2.46 26.04
C ALA A 192 16.59 3.20 25.97
N GLY A 193 17.51 2.75 25.10
CA GLY A 193 18.79 3.39 24.86
C GLY A 193 18.67 4.76 24.14
N GLY A 194 17.56 5.01 23.46
CA GLY A 194 17.22 6.32 22.86
C GLY A 194 18.20 6.80 21.79
N GLN A 195 18.91 5.88 21.10
CA GLN A 195 19.85 6.22 20.02
C GLN A 195 19.23 6.10 18.62
N ASN A 196 17.97 5.72 18.52
CA ASN A 196 17.20 5.77 17.29
C ASN A 196 17.00 7.24 16.88
N PHE A 197 17.19 7.53 15.59
CA PHE A 197 17.12 8.91 15.09
C PHE A 197 15.71 9.32 14.62
N ARG A 198 14.81 8.34 14.53
CA ARG A 198 13.37 8.54 14.23
C ARG A 198 12.54 7.99 15.37
N THR A 199 11.30 8.47 15.48
CA THR A 199 10.29 7.85 16.34
C THR A 199 10.07 6.40 15.91
N GLU A 200 9.73 5.52 16.84
CA GLU A 200 9.36 4.14 16.54
C GLU A 200 8.21 4.10 15.52
N ASP A 201 8.36 3.27 14.51
CA ASP A 201 7.30 3.02 13.54
C ASP A 201 6.41 1.87 14.04
N TYR A 202 5.10 2.10 14.06
CA TYR A 202 4.12 1.13 14.53
C TYR A 202 3.37 0.52 13.35
N THR A 203 4.03 -0.37 12.62
CA THR A 203 3.43 -1.14 11.54
C THR A 203 2.89 -2.48 12.05
N TYR A 204 1.74 -2.90 11.54
CA TYR A 204 1.16 -4.22 11.75
C TYR A 204 1.02 -4.92 10.42
N THR A 205 1.51 -6.15 10.35
CA THR A 205 1.28 -7.06 9.22
C THR A 205 0.18 -8.05 9.58
N TYR A 206 -0.58 -8.53 8.60
CA TYR A 206 -1.72 -9.38 8.87
C TYR A 206 -1.95 -10.49 7.83
N LEU A 207 -2.62 -11.57 8.30
CA LEU A 207 -3.21 -12.60 7.47
C LEU A 207 -4.72 -12.63 7.71
N LEU A 208 -5.50 -12.52 6.64
CA LEU A 208 -6.97 -12.49 6.70
C LEU A 208 -7.59 -13.87 6.96
N ASN A 209 -6.84 -14.94 6.63
CA ASN A 209 -7.27 -16.34 6.82
C ASN A 209 -8.65 -16.65 6.21
N ASP A 210 -9.01 -15.99 5.11
CA ASP A 210 -10.32 -16.09 4.44
C ASP A 210 -11.52 -15.76 5.35
N THR A 211 -11.31 -15.04 6.46
CA THR A 211 -12.35 -14.71 7.43
C THR A 211 -13.00 -13.36 7.20
N MET A 212 -12.27 -12.43 6.58
CA MET A 212 -12.76 -11.11 6.20
C MET A 212 -11.97 -10.58 4.99
N THR A 213 -12.42 -9.48 4.43
CA THR A 213 -11.75 -8.78 3.32
C THR A 213 -10.90 -7.62 3.84
N ASP A 214 -9.93 -7.14 3.04
CA ASP A 214 -9.15 -5.93 3.35
C ASP A 214 -10.05 -4.72 3.63
N GLN A 215 -11.16 -4.59 2.89
CA GLN A 215 -12.09 -3.48 3.05
C GLN A 215 -12.79 -3.54 4.41
N GLU A 216 -13.22 -4.71 4.86
CA GLU A 216 -13.86 -4.90 6.16
C GLU A 216 -12.88 -4.66 7.31
N LEU A 217 -11.60 -5.10 7.15
CA LEU A 217 -10.54 -4.78 8.11
C LEU A 217 -10.30 -3.27 8.20
N LYS A 218 -10.23 -2.60 7.05
CA LYS A 218 -10.06 -1.14 6.99
C LYS A 218 -11.21 -0.41 7.68
N GLU A 219 -12.46 -0.81 7.45
CA GLU A 219 -13.64 -0.24 8.11
C GLU A 219 -13.60 -0.46 9.62
N LEU A 220 -13.15 -1.63 10.06
CA LEU A 220 -12.97 -1.92 11.48
C LEU A 220 -11.89 -1.00 12.10
N LEU A 221 -10.74 -0.87 11.46
CA LEU A 221 -9.65 0.01 11.92
C LEU A 221 -10.10 1.48 11.99
N GLN A 222 -10.86 1.95 11.01
CA GLN A 222 -11.41 3.31 10.99
C GLN A 222 -12.46 3.55 12.09
N SER A 223 -13.04 2.50 12.65
CA SER A 223 -13.99 2.60 13.78
C SER A 223 -13.30 2.80 15.12
N PHE A 224 -11.99 2.60 15.22
CA PHE A 224 -11.23 2.77 16.44
C PHE A 224 -10.99 4.25 16.74
N GLU A 225 -11.12 4.63 18.00
CA GLU A 225 -10.85 6.00 18.44
C GLU A 225 -9.35 6.19 18.71
N LEU A 226 -8.70 7.07 17.94
CA LEU A 226 -7.32 7.44 18.17
C LEU A 226 -7.18 8.26 19.45
N ASP A 227 -6.41 7.76 20.42
CA ASP A 227 -6.00 8.53 21.59
C ASP A 227 -4.86 9.50 21.21
N ARG A 228 -5.26 10.70 20.79
CA ARG A 228 -4.32 11.76 20.35
C ARG A 228 -3.30 12.16 21.42
N SER A 229 -3.59 11.95 22.69
CA SER A 229 -2.67 12.32 23.79
C SER A 229 -1.42 11.43 23.82
N LYS A 230 -1.46 10.28 23.16
CA LYS A 230 -0.35 9.33 23.04
C LYS A 230 0.50 9.51 21.78
N VAL A 231 0.06 10.35 20.86
CA VAL A 231 0.83 10.65 19.64
C VAL A 231 2.01 11.54 20.02
N THR A 232 3.22 11.06 19.80
CA THR A 232 4.46 11.79 20.08
C THR A 232 5.09 12.44 18.87
N ASP A 233 4.63 12.06 17.66
CA ASP A 233 5.11 12.63 16.41
C ASP A 233 4.55 14.05 16.22
N THR A 234 5.43 15.05 16.36
CA THR A 234 5.08 16.47 16.27
C THR A 234 4.62 16.85 14.85
N TYR A 235 5.24 16.27 13.82
CA TYR A 235 4.85 16.53 12.43
C TYR A 235 3.43 16.02 12.13
N PHE A 236 3.10 14.83 12.65
CA PHE A 236 1.74 14.30 12.53
C PHE A 236 0.72 15.16 13.29
N LEU A 237 1.07 15.63 14.48
CA LEU A 237 0.18 16.49 15.26
C LEU A 237 -0.08 17.83 14.56
N GLU A 238 0.95 18.42 13.92
CA GLU A 238 0.80 19.62 13.07
C GLU A 238 -0.10 19.34 11.86
N MET A 239 0.16 18.26 11.12
CA MET A 239 -0.65 17.87 9.96
C MET A 239 -2.11 17.58 10.35
N LEU A 240 -2.35 17.00 11.52
CA LEU A 240 -3.69 16.74 12.03
C LEU A 240 -4.41 18.05 12.39
N ALA A 241 -3.70 19.01 12.98
CA ALA A 241 -4.24 20.34 13.29
C ALA A 241 -4.63 21.10 12.01
N ASP A 242 -3.76 21.08 10.98
CA ASP A 242 -4.04 21.68 9.68
C ASP A 242 -5.24 21.01 8.98
N ALA A 243 -5.37 19.69 9.10
CA ALA A 243 -6.51 18.96 8.55
C ALA A 243 -7.83 19.28 9.28
N GLU A 244 -7.78 19.50 10.60
CA GLU A 244 -8.95 19.95 11.37
C GLU A 244 -9.36 21.39 11.03
N GLU A 245 -8.40 22.29 10.85
CA GLU A 245 -8.65 23.65 10.40
C GLU A 245 -9.32 23.65 9.01
N THR A 246 -8.75 22.90 8.05
CA THR A 246 -9.33 22.74 6.71
C THR A 246 -10.76 22.15 6.75
N LYS A 247 -11.00 21.17 7.63
CA LYS A 247 -12.34 20.60 7.81
C LYS A 247 -13.34 21.63 8.32
N ASN A 248 -12.94 22.47 9.29
CA ASN A 248 -13.78 23.51 9.84
C ASN A 248 -14.09 24.57 8.77
N ASP A 249 -13.07 25.00 8.00
CA ASP A 249 -13.24 25.93 6.89
C ASP A 249 -14.24 25.43 5.83
N ILE A 250 -14.17 24.11 5.51
CA ILE A 250 -15.13 23.48 4.60
C ILE A 250 -16.54 23.46 5.20
N GLN A 251 -16.67 23.18 6.50
CA GLN A 251 -17.97 23.18 7.16
C GLN A 251 -18.59 24.58 7.19
N ASP A 252 -17.80 25.59 7.50
CA ASP A 252 -18.22 26.98 7.50
C ASP A 252 -18.63 27.44 6.08
N GLY A 253 -17.84 27.08 5.05
CA GLY A 253 -18.19 27.35 3.66
C GLY A 253 -19.48 26.65 3.19
N ILE A 254 -19.74 25.42 3.67
CA ILE A 254 -21.01 24.72 3.40
C ILE A 254 -22.18 25.48 4.06
N GLN A 255 -22.00 25.97 5.29
CA GLN A 255 -23.04 26.72 5.98
C GLN A 255 -23.34 28.04 5.26
N GLU A 256 -22.31 28.79 4.86
CA GLU A 256 -22.48 30.03 4.05
C GLU A 256 -23.21 29.74 2.73
N LEU A 257 -22.95 28.60 2.11
CA LEU A 257 -23.60 28.19 0.87
C LEU A 257 -25.08 27.83 1.10
N LEU A 258 -25.41 27.22 2.23
CA LEU A 258 -26.79 26.93 2.62
C LEU A 258 -27.55 28.21 2.89
N ASP A 259 -26.95 29.13 3.65
CA ASP A 259 -27.56 30.45 3.95
C ASP A 259 -27.80 31.23 2.65
N GLY A 260 -26.86 31.22 1.69
CA GLY A 260 -27.02 31.84 0.38
C GLY A 260 -28.10 31.18 -0.49
N VAL A 261 -28.31 29.87 -0.36
CA VAL A 261 -29.42 29.15 -1.02
C VAL A 261 -30.77 29.60 -0.43
N ASP A 262 -30.85 29.73 0.88
CA ASP A 262 -32.07 30.20 1.54
C ASP A 262 -32.41 31.64 1.11
N GLU A 263 -31.42 32.56 1.07
CA GLU A 263 -31.59 33.92 0.52
C GLU A 263 -32.07 33.91 -0.94
N LEU A 264 -31.55 32.97 -1.75
CA LEU A 264 -31.97 32.84 -3.16
C LEU A 264 -33.42 32.35 -3.26
N VAL A 265 -33.84 31.41 -2.40
CA VAL A 265 -35.24 30.95 -2.33
C VAL A 265 -36.17 32.09 -1.96
N ASP A 266 -35.84 32.86 -0.92
CA ASP A 266 -36.60 34.02 -0.50
C ASP A 266 -36.71 35.06 -1.65
N GLY A 267 -35.62 35.35 -2.36
CA GLY A 267 -35.61 36.24 -3.51
C GLY A 267 -36.44 35.72 -4.70
N VAL A 268 -36.50 34.43 -4.92
CA VAL A 268 -37.37 33.80 -5.94
C VAL A 268 -38.83 33.93 -5.56
N ASP A 269 -39.18 33.76 -4.29
CA ASP A 269 -40.54 33.92 -3.77
C ASP A 269 -41.01 35.38 -3.89
N GLU A 270 -40.15 36.36 -3.52
CA GLU A 270 -40.46 37.78 -3.75
C GLU A 270 -40.69 38.10 -5.24
N LEU A 271 -39.86 37.49 -6.14
CA LEU A 271 -40.02 37.68 -7.58
C LEU A 271 -41.32 37.07 -8.09
N ALA A 272 -41.77 35.95 -7.54
CA ALA A 272 -43.02 35.32 -7.87
C ALA A 272 -44.21 36.16 -7.42
N ASP A 273 -44.15 36.75 -6.20
CA ASP A 273 -45.16 37.65 -5.68
C ASP A 273 -45.30 38.92 -6.53
N HIS A 274 -44.17 39.55 -6.88
CA HIS A 274 -44.18 40.73 -7.78
C HIS A 274 -44.68 40.39 -9.19
N ASN A 275 -44.40 39.22 -9.70
CA ASN A 275 -44.94 38.78 -11.00
C ASN A 275 -46.47 38.59 -10.94
N THR A 276 -47.00 38.15 -9.82
CA THR A 276 -48.42 38.04 -9.56
C THR A 276 -49.07 39.44 -9.53
N GLU A 277 -48.47 40.38 -8.80
CA GLU A 277 -48.93 41.77 -8.74
C GLU A 277 -48.93 42.45 -10.11
N LEU A 278 -47.87 42.20 -10.92
CA LEU A 278 -47.79 42.68 -12.30
C LEU A 278 -48.89 42.11 -13.20
N THR A 279 -49.22 40.85 -13.02
CA THR A 279 -50.28 40.15 -13.77
C THR A 279 -51.64 40.73 -13.40
N ASP A 280 -51.90 40.92 -12.10
CA ASP A 280 -53.14 41.53 -11.62
C ASP A 280 -53.31 42.97 -12.12
N ALA A 281 -52.25 43.79 -12.07
CA ALA A 281 -52.24 45.15 -12.59
C ALA A 281 -52.47 45.19 -14.12
N ALA A 282 -51.90 44.25 -14.87
CA ALA A 282 -52.15 44.12 -16.31
C ALA A 282 -53.62 43.77 -16.64
N ASP A 283 -54.20 42.89 -15.85
CA ASP A 283 -55.60 42.50 -15.98
C ASP A 283 -56.57 43.65 -15.63
N GLU A 284 -56.21 44.43 -14.59
CA GLU A 284 -56.98 45.65 -14.24
C GLU A 284 -56.90 46.71 -15.34
N LEU A 285 -55.72 46.96 -15.91
CA LEU A 285 -55.55 47.85 -17.07
C LEU A 285 -56.34 47.34 -18.30
N LEU A 286 -56.34 46.06 -18.60
CA LEU A 286 -57.14 45.50 -19.68
C LEU A 286 -58.66 45.68 -19.45
N SER A 287 -59.10 45.51 -18.21
CA SER A 287 -60.50 45.77 -17.80
C SER A 287 -60.88 47.23 -17.99
N LEU A 288 -60.01 48.14 -17.60
CA LEU A 288 -60.24 49.60 -17.82
C LEU A 288 -60.29 50.00 -19.29
N ILE A 289 -59.46 49.37 -20.14
CA ILE A 289 -59.51 49.65 -21.59
C ILE A 289 -60.81 49.13 -22.20
N HIS A 290 -61.28 47.93 -21.77
CA HIS A 290 -62.57 47.44 -22.24
C HIS A 290 -63.78 48.27 -21.81
N ILE A 291 -63.75 48.92 -20.64
CA ILE A 291 -64.80 49.82 -20.15
C ILE A 291 -64.78 51.19 -20.89
N SER A 292 -63.64 51.63 -21.41
CA SER A 292 -63.46 52.92 -22.11
C SER A 292 -63.77 52.86 -23.61
N GLU A 293 -64.07 51.69 -24.20
CA GLU A 293 -64.43 51.55 -25.62
C GLU A 293 -65.88 51.99 -25.81
N PRO A 294 -66.16 53.17 -26.40
CA PRO A 294 -67.55 53.63 -26.59
C PRO A 294 -68.26 52.77 -27.62
N THR A 295 -69.37 52.11 -27.23
CA THR A 295 -70.29 51.52 -28.15
C THR A 295 -70.71 52.45 -29.20
N ARG A 296 -70.00 52.47 -30.36
CA ARG A 296 -70.42 53.16 -31.56
C ARG A 296 -71.68 52.45 -32.14
N ARG A 297 -72.84 52.89 -31.71
CA ARG A 297 -74.06 52.60 -32.43
C ARG A 297 -74.02 53.41 -33.71
N THR A 298 -73.93 52.76 -34.84
CA THR A 298 -74.29 53.33 -36.16
C THR A 298 -75.80 53.18 -36.39
N PRO A 299 -76.44 54.20 -37.00
CA PRO A 299 -77.86 54.22 -37.25
C PRO A 299 -78.36 53.24 -38.30
#